data_a86d41f1d2f7a5dda7b1e24efba59625
#
_entry.id   a86d41f1d2f7a5dda7b1e24efba59625
#
_cell.length_a   1.000
_cell.length_b   1.000
_cell.length_c   1.000
_cell.angle_alpha   90.00
_cell.angle_beta   90.00
_cell.angle_gamma   90.00
#
_symmetry.space_group_name_H-M   'P 1'
#
loop_
_entity.id
_entity.type
_entity.pdbx_description
1 polymer ?
#
loop_
_entity_poly.entity_id
_entity_poly.type
_entity_poly.pdbx_seq_one_letter_code
_entity_poly.pdbx_strand_id
1 'polypeptide(L)'
;AELKDGHVNLYSSSNMARYWDWYLDYPRNFNESIIEKYLGRDYRIAGGAKYTILEDNIGYIYYGDFSSGIGNGNLDEILLYLSACNGLIIDVRNNGGGNLTNATLMAQRFTNEKILTGYIQHKTGKGHNDFSDPTPIYVEPSNSIRWQKKVIVLTNRHSYSATNDFVNSMRCFPNVT
;
A
#
# COMPACT_ATOMS: atom_id res chain seq x y z
N ALA A 1 -3.98 -16.39 -22.83
CA ALA A 1 -4.82 -15.24 -22.60
C ALA A 1 -4.29 -14.06 -23.42
N GLU A 2 -5.14 -13.43 -24.23
CA GLU A 2 -4.74 -12.29 -25.06
C GLU A 2 -4.51 -11.03 -24.20
N LEU A 3 -5.24 -10.91 -23.10
CA LEU A 3 -5.09 -9.82 -22.15
C LEU A 3 -4.13 -10.23 -21.03
N LYS A 4 -2.92 -9.69 -21.08
CA LYS A 4 -1.84 -9.98 -20.11
C LYS A 4 -1.88 -9.02 -18.92
N ASP A 5 -3.04 -8.95 -18.25
CA ASP A 5 -3.26 -8.08 -17.11
C ASP A 5 -3.80 -8.88 -15.92
N GLY A 6 -3.23 -8.66 -14.74
CA GLY A 6 -3.60 -9.37 -13.52
C GLY A 6 -5.00 -9.05 -12.99
N HIS A 7 -5.61 -7.92 -13.38
CA HIS A 7 -6.98 -7.57 -13.00
C HIS A 7 -8.04 -8.22 -13.90
N VAL A 8 -7.66 -8.71 -15.09
CA VAL A 8 -8.61 -9.30 -16.01
C VAL A 8 -8.84 -10.77 -15.70
N ASN A 9 -10.05 -11.08 -15.26
CA ASN A 9 -10.47 -12.44 -14.95
C ASN A 9 -11.81 -12.71 -15.66
N LEU A 10 -11.92 -13.87 -16.27
CA LEU A 10 -13.16 -14.37 -16.86
C LEU A 10 -13.67 -15.53 -16.00
N TYR A 11 -14.90 -15.41 -15.55
CA TYR A 11 -15.55 -16.41 -14.70
C TYR A 11 -16.67 -17.11 -15.46
N SER A 12 -16.79 -18.41 -15.24
CA SER A 12 -17.98 -19.21 -15.55
C SER A 12 -18.50 -19.83 -14.26
N SER A 13 -19.63 -20.54 -14.33
CA SER A 13 -20.20 -21.23 -13.15
C SER A 13 -19.26 -22.27 -12.52
N SER A 14 -18.27 -22.76 -13.25
CA SER A 14 -17.39 -23.86 -12.82
C SER A 14 -15.91 -23.57 -13.02
N ASN A 15 -15.51 -22.43 -13.61
CA ASN A 15 -14.12 -22.17 -13.93
C ASN A 15 -13.79 -20.67 -13.95
N MET A 16 -12.50 -20.37 -13.80
CA MET A 16 -11.94 -19.03 -13.93
C MET A 16 -10.73 -19.06 -14.86
N ALA A 17 -10.73 -18.18 -15.87
CA ALA A 17 -9.57 -17.92 -16.70
C ALA A 17 -8.94 -16.57 -16.34
N ARG A 18 -7.62 -16.56 -16.18
CA ARG A 18 -6.80 -15.37 -15.90
C ARG A 18 -5.42 -15.52 -16.52
N TYR A 19 -4.66 -14.43 -16.57
CA TYR A 19 -3.25 -14.48 -16.94
C TYR A 19 -2.42 -14.95 -15.74
N TRP A 20 -2.18 -16.25 -15.65
CA TRP A 20 -1.52 -16.88 -14.49
C TRP A 20 -0.04 -16.50 -14.37
N ASP A 21 0.66 -16.24 -15.50
CA ASP A 21 2.08 -15.86 -15.48
C ASP A 21 2.32 -14.59 -14.66
N TRP A 22 1.32 -13.69 -14.56
CA TRP A 22 1.38 -12.54 -13.66
C TRP A 22 1.68 -12.94 -12.22
N TYR A 23 1.19 -14.10 -11.78
CA TYR A 23 1.28 -14.56 -10.40
C TYR A 23 2.42 -15.56 -10.16
N LEU A 24 2.95 -16.20 -11.22
CA LEU A 24 3.85 -17.34 -11.12
C LEU A 24 5.29 -17.05 -11.55
N ASP A 25 5.52 -16.11 -12.45
CA ASP A 25 6.81 -15.87 -13.11
C ASP A 25 7.86 -15.15 -12.25
N TYR A 26 7.54 -14.83 -11.00
CA TYR A 26 8.43 -14.03 -10.15
C TYR A 26 8.73 -14.74 -8.84
N PRO A 27 9.99 -14.68 -8.35
CA PRO A 27 10.33 -15.24 -7.05
C PRO A 27 9.53 -14.53 -5.95
N ARG A 28 8.96 -15.31 -5.05
CA ARG A 28 8.28 -14.79 -3.86
C ARG A 28 9.32 -14.35 -2.85
N ASN A 29 9.51 -13.05 -2.67
CA ASN A 29 10.31 -12.47 -1.59
C ASN A 29 9.45 -12.18 -0.34
N PHE A 30 8.51 -13.07 -0.06
CA PHE A 30 7.60 -12.99 1.08
C PHE A 30 7.49 -14.36 1.76
N ASN A 31 7.60 -14.33 3.09
CA ASN A 31 7.39 -15.51 3.92
C ASN A 31 6.66 -15.05 5.20
N GLU A 32 5.47 -15.57 5.41
CA GLU A 32 4.60 -15.20 6.52
C GLU A 32 5.26 -15.49 7.89
N SER A 33 5.99 -16.58 8.03
CA SER A 33 6.71 -16.91 9.27
C SER A 33 7.80 -15.89 9.62
N ILE A 34 8.37 -15.20 8.61
CA ILE A 34 9.32 -14.12 8.84
C ILE A 34 8.59 -12.87 9.35
N ILE A 35 7.40 -12.56 8.81
CA ILE A 35 6.58 -11.47 9.31
C ILE A 35 6.19 -11.71 10.76
N GLU A 36 5.73 -12.92 11.09
CA GLU A 36 5.41 -13.33 12.46
C GLU A 36 6.61 -13.21 13.40
N LYS A 37 7.81 -13.57 12.91
CA LYS A 37 9.05 -13.42 13.68
C LYS A 37 9.35 -11.93 14.00
N TYR A 38 9.19 -11.02 13.03
CA TYR A 38 9.42 -9.59 13.26
C TYR A 38 8.35 -8.97 14.14
N LEU A 39 7.09 -9.34 13.98
CA LEU A 39 6.01 -8.87 14.84
C LEU A 39 6.18 -9.34 16.30
N GLY A 40 6.76 -10.53 16.50
CA GLY A 40 6.88 -11.12 17.84
C GLY A 40 5.54 -11.59 18.38
N ARG A 41 5.44 -11.69 19.72
CA ARG A 41 4.21 -12.11 20.42
C ARG A 41 3.36 -10.94 20.90
N ASP A 42 3.99 -9.79 21.10
CA ASP A 42 3.39 -8.61 21.75
C ASP A 42 3.06 -7.49 20.74
N TYR A 43 2.87 -7.83 19.47
CA TYR A 43 2.45 -6.86 18.48
C TYR A 43 1.03 -6.35 18.75
N ARG A 44 0.76 -5.14 18.30
CA ARG A 44 -0.55 -4.49 18.40
C ARG A 44 -1.28 -4.54 17.07
N ILE A 45 -2.60 -4.35 17.13
CA ILE A 45 -3.47 -4.29 15.94
C ILE A 45 -4.34 -3.05 16.06
N ALA A 46 -4.36 -2.24 14.98
CA ALA A 46 -5.30 -1.14 14.84
C ALA A 46 -5.83 -1.13 13.39
N GLY A 47 -7.16 -1.24 13.25
CA GLY A 47 -7.75 -1.55 11.94
C GLY A 47 -7.20 -2.89 11.41
N GLY A 48 -6.84 -2.94 10.13
CA GLY A 48 -6.20 -4.12 9.54
C GLY A 48 -4.67 -4.18 9.69
N ALA A 49 -4.05 -3.18 10.32
CA ALA A 49 -2.61 -3.11 10.47
C ALA A 49 -2.12 -3.80 11.75
N LYS A 50 -1.02 -4.56 11.64
CA LYS A 50 -0.25 -5.11 12.77
C LYS A 50 1.01 -4.29 12.94
N TYR A 51 1.38 -3.91 14.15
CA TYR A 51 2.53 -3.06 14.39
C TYR A 51 3.25 -3.35 15.69
N THR A 52 4.54 -3.06 15.71
CA THR A 52 5.43 -3.26 16.85
C THR A 52 6.64 -2.35 16.77
N ILE A 53 7.45 -2.32 17.81
CA ILE A 53 8.77 -1.67 17.83
C ILE A 53 9.82 -2.77 17.75
N LEU A 54 10.67 -2.73 16.71
CA LEU A 54 11.80 -3.64 16.53
C LEU A 54 13.00 -3.19 17.38
N GLU A 55 14.04 -4.02 17.40
CA GLU A 55 15.37 -3.66 17.90
C GLU A 55 15.83 -2.33 17.26
N ASP A 56 16.77 -1.63 17.87
CA ASP A 56 17.26 -0.31 17.45
C ASP A 56 16.21 0.80 17.38
N ASN A 57 15.06 0.59 18.05
CA ASN A 57 13.98 1.56 18.13
C ASN A 57 13.43 1.94 16.74
N ILE A 58 13.17 0.94 15.90
CA ILE A 58 12.54 1.07 14.59
C ILE A 58 11.07 0.62 14.70
N GLY A 59 10.16 1.49 14.26
CA GLY A 59 8.76 1.13 14.14
C GLY A 59 8.54 0.19 12.94
N TYR A 60 7.70 -0.82 13.10
CA TYR A 60 7.33 -1.75 12.03
C TYR A 60 5.82 -1.84 11.94
N ILE A 61 5.29 -1.62 10.75
CA ILE A 61 3.87 -1.77 10.41
C ILE A 61 3.76 -2.79 9.29
N TYR A 62 3.03 -3.87 9.53
CA TYR A 62 2.60 -4.80 8.48
C TYR A 62 1.13 -4.55 8.15
N TYR A 63 0.83 -4.29 6.87
CA TYR A 63 -0.53 -4.10 6.39
C TYR A 63 -0.79 -5.01 5.19
N GLY A 64 -1.47 -6.12 5.44
CA GLY A 64 -1.62 -7.25 4.51
C GLY A 64 -2.63 -7.05 3.40
N ASP A 65 -3.60 -6.15 3.56
CA ASP A 65 -4.54 -5.79 2.50
C ASP A 65 -5.19 -4.42 2.79
N PHE A 66 -5.56 -3.70 1.72
CA PHE A 66 -6.28 -2.44 1.82
C PHE A 66 -7.80 -2.59 1.84
N SER A 67 -8.34 -3.82 1.82
CA SER A 67 -9.76 -4.09 2.00
C SER A 67 -10.16 -3.99 3.47
N SER A 68 -9.25 -4.31 4.37
CA SER A 68 -9.43 -4.12 5.81
C SER A 68 -9.51 -2.64 6.14
N GLY A 69 -10.54 -2.23 6.89
CA GLY A 69 -10.77 -0.84 7.23
C GLY A 69 -9.65 -0.28 8.12
N ILE A 70 -9.13 0.88 7.74
CA ILE A 70 -8.22 1.67 8.56
C ILE A 70 -8.70 3.11 8.57
N GLY A 71 -8.96 3.64 9.75
CA GLY A 71 -9.45 5.02 9.92
C GLY A 71 -8.40 5.94 10.52
N ASN A 72 -8.73 7.24 10.61
CA ASN A 72 -7.84 8.22 11.22
C ASN A 72 -7.44 7.85 12.65
N GLY A 73 -8.37 7.39 13.48
CA GLY A 73 -8.08 6.98 14.85
C GLY A 73 -7.11 5.79 14.94
N ASN A 74 -7.22 4.82 14.02
CA ASN A 74 -6.29 3.70 13.97
C ASN A 74 -4.87 4.17 13.61
N LEU A 75 -4.75 5.06 12.61
CA LEU A 75 -3.47 5.63 12.20
C LEU A 75 -2.87 6.53 13.29
N ASP A 76 -3.70 7.30 14.01
CA ASP A 76 -3.26 8.11 15.14
C ASP A 76 -2.72 7.22 16.27
N GLU A 77 -3.40 6.13 16.62
CA GLU A 77 -2.94 5.14 17.59
C GLU A 77 -1.59 4.54 17.19
N ILE A 78 -1.46 4.06 15.94
CA ILE A 78 -0.21 3.48 15.44
C ILE A 78 0.93 4.48 15.53
N LEU A 79 0.75 5.68 14.94
CA LEU A 79 1.81 6.67 14.84
C LEU A 79 2.18 7.28 16.20
N LEU A 80 1.21 7.40 17.12
CA LEU A 80 1.48 7.84 18.49
C LEU A 80 2.32 6.80 19.24
N TYR A 81 1.96 5.51 19.15
CA TYR A 81 2.72 4.42 19.77
C TYR A 81 4.17 4.36 19.26
N LEU A 82 4.36 4.54 17.94
CA LEU A 82 5.66 4.51 17.30
C LEU A 82 6.42 5.85 17.36
N SER A 83 5.85 6.90 17.95
CA SER A 83 6.35 8.29 17.85
C SER A 83 7.80 8.47 18.34
N ALA A 84 8.25 7.68 19.31
CA ALA A 84 9.62 7.70 19.83
C ALA A 84 10.63 6.95 18.92
N CYS A 85 10.18 6.18 17.96
CA CYS A 85 11.08 5.42 17.07
C CYS A 85 11.92 6.33 16.18
N ASN A 86 13.12 5.86 15.82
CA ASN A 86 14.09 6.59 14.98
C ASN A 86 13.68 6.61 13.51
N GLY A 87 13.00 5.58 13.04
CA GLY A 87 12.49 5.39 11.69
C GLY A 87 11.34 4.41 11.65
N LEU A 88 10.77 4.21 10.48
CA LEU A 88 9.60 3.37 10.27
C LEU A 88 9.82 2.45 9.07
N ILE A 89 9.44 1.20 9.22
CA ILE A 89 9.29 0.24 8.12
C ILE A 89 7.80 -0.02 7.92
N ILE A 90 7.31 0.18 6.71
CA ILE A 90 5.94 -0.18 6.30
C ILE A 90 6.04 -1.35 5.34
N ASP A 91 5.55 -2.50 5.76
CA ASP A 91 5.60 -3.72 4.96
C ASP A 91 4.24 -3.99 4.32
N VAL A 92 4.19 -3.78 3.01
CA VAL A 92 3.01 -4.08 2.16
C VAL A 92 3.33 -5.18 1.15
N ARG A 93 4.32 -6.01 1.44
CA ARG A 93 4.59 -7.20 0.63
C ARG A 93 3.39 -8.14 0.71
N ASN A 94 3.06 -8.73 -0.43
CA ASN A 94 1.92 -9.63 -0.59
C ASN A 94 0.53 -8.99 -0.34
N ASN A 95 0.47 -7.66 -0.24
CA ASN A 95 -0.78 -6.92 -0.16
C ASN A 95 -1.38 -6.74 -1.56
N GLY A 96 -2.46 -7.45 -1.84
CA GLY A 96 -3.13 -7.46 -3.15
C GLY A 96 -3.96 -6.21 -3.47
N GLY A 97 -3.97 -5.22 -2.59
CA GLY A 97 -4.77 -4.00 -2.76
C GLY A 97 -6.08 -4.02 -1.99
N GLY A 98 -7.09 -3.35 -2.52
CA GLY A 98 -8.40 -3.17 -1.91
C GLY A 98 -8.94 -1.76 -2.14
N ASN A 99 -9.27 -1.04 -1.08
CA ASN A 99 -9.87 0.29 -1.16
C ASN A 99 -8.81 1.39 -1.33
N LEU A 100 -8.90 2.14 -2.41
CA LEU A 100 -8.02 3.30 -2.68
C LEU A 100 -8.13 4.39 -1.62
N THR A 101 -9.29 4.56 -0.99
CA THR A 101 -9.46 5.53 0.10
C THR A 101 -8.57 5.19 1.30
N ASN A 102 -8.44 3.91 1.65
CA ASN A 102 -7.56 3.46 2.72
C ASN A 102 -6.08 3.72 2.37
N ALA A 103 -5.70 3.46 1.12
CA ALA A 103 -4.35 3.73 0.62
C ALA A 103 -4.01 5.23 0.70
N THR A 104 -4.90 6.09 0.23
CA THR A 104 -4.74 7.56 0.29
C THR A 104 -4.70 8.04 1.74
N LEU A 105 -5.61 7.59 2.59
CA LEU A 105 -5.67 7.97 4.01
C LEU A 105 -4.36 7.64 4.74
N MET A 106 -3.76 6.49 4.44
CA MET A 106 -2.47 6.11 5.00
C MET A 106 -1.34 6.99 4.44
N ALA A 107 -1.29 7.22 3.13
CA ALA A 107 -0.25 8.03 2.49
C ALA A 107 -0.23 9.48 3.01
N GLN A 108 -1.39 10.08 3.28
CA GLN A 108 -1.53 11.44 3.83
C GLN A 108 -0.80 11.68 5.16
N ARG A 109 -0.44 10.60 5.87
CA ARG A 109 0.28 10.67 7.14
C ARG A 109 1.79 10.92 7.00
N PHE A 110 2.34 10.83 5.76
CA PHE A 110 3.78 10.85 5.52
C PHE A 110 4.27 12.07 4.73
N THR A 111 3.40 13.03 4.47
CA THR A 111 3.75 14.31 3.84
C THR A 111 3.28 15.50 4.67
N ASN A 112 3.99 16.62 4.56
CA ASN A 112 3.59 17.93 5.08
C ASN A 112 3.11 18.88 3.98
N GLU A 113 3.22 18.47 2.73
CA GLU A 113 2.91 19.29 1.56
C GLU A 113 1.95 18.56 0.62
N LYS A 114 1.21 19.31 -0.17
CA LYS A 114 0.44 18.75 -1.28
C LYS A 114 1.40 18.33 -2.38
N ILE A 115 1.51 17.03 -2.62
CA ILE A 115 2.45 16.44 -3.58
C ILE A 115 1.70 15.79 -4.73
N LEU A 116 2.10 16.10 -5.97
CA LEU A 116 1.64 15.42 -7.17
C LEU A 116 2.22 14.01 -7.18
N THR A 117 1.36 12.99 -7.19
CA THR A 117 1.77 11.59 -7.14
C THR A 117 1.50 10.83 -8.44
N GLY A 118 0.74 11.40 -9.35
CA GLY A 118 0.46 10.78 -10.64
C GLY A 118 -0.63 11.47 -11.42
N TYR A 119 -1.08 10.80 -12.46
CA TYR A 119 -2.18 11.23 -13.32
C TYR A 119 -3.12 10.06 -13.57
N ILE A 120 -4.40 10.36 -13.72
CA ILE A 120 -5.42 9.39 -14.11
C ILE A 120 -6.09 9.82 -15.41
N GLN A 121 -6.36 8.86 -16.26
CA GLN A 121 -7.16 9.02 -17.47
C GLN A 121 -8.28 7.98 -17.47
N HIS A 122 -9.41 8.37 -17.98
CA HIS A 122 -10.56 7.49 -18.12
C HIS A 122 -10.84 7.20 -19.58
N LYS A 123 -11.28 6.00 -19.87
CA LYS A 123 -11.73 5.61 -21.19
C LYS A 123 -12.99 6.40 -21.56
N THR A 124 -13.00 7.07 -22.71
CA THR A 124 -14.09 7.95 -23.18
C THR A 124 -14.82 7.41 -24.41
N GLY A 125 -14.26 6.39 -25.09
CA GLY A 125 -14.83 5.83 -26.29
C GLY A 125 -14.37 4.41 -26.59
N LYS A 126 -14.74 3.89 -27.78
CA LYS A 126 -14.43 2.53 -28.23
C LYS A 126 -13.07 2.41 -28.91
N GLY A 127 -12.50 3.52 -29.40
CA GLY A 127 -11.20 3.53 -30.07
C GLY A 127 -10.07 3.24 -29.11
N HIS A 128 -8.97 2.70 -29.60
CA HIS A 128 -7.83 2.30 -28.75
C HIS A 128 -7.28 3.46 -27.90
N ASN A 129 -7.24 4.66 -28.45
CA ASN A 129 -6.67 5.86 -27.83
C ASN A 129 -7.70 6.85 -27.28
N ASP A 130 -8.97 6.45 -27.18
CA ASP A 130 -10.05 7.31 -26.67
C ASP A 130 -9.97 7.41 -25.13
N PHE A 131 -9.16 8.32 -24.65
CA PHE A 131 -9.01 8.63 -23.23
C PHE A 131 -9.30 10.11 -22.96
N SER A 132 -9.72 10.41 -21.74
CA SER A 132 -9.79 11.79 -21.24
C SER A 132 -8.41 12.43 -21.18
N ASP A 133 -8.38 13.75 -21.03
CA ASP A 133 -7.13 14.42 -20.63
C ASP A 133 -6.63 13.88 -19.29
N PRO A 134 -5.29 13.85 -19.08
CA PRO A 134 -4.72 13.44 -17.81
C PRO A 134 -5.15 14.37 -16.67
N THR A 135 -5.79 13.83 -15.66
CA THR A 135 -6.16 14.58 -14.46
C THR A 135 -5.10 14.32 -13.38
N PRO A 136 -4.48 15.36 -12.80
CA PRO A 136 -3.45 15.19 -11.79
C PRO A 136 -4.03 14.63 -10.48
N ILE A 137 -3.31 13.70 -9.86
CA ILE A 137 -3.61 13.13 -8.56
C ILE A 137 -2.64 13.71 -7.54
N TYR A 138 -3.17 14.26 -6.47
CA TYR A 138 -2.38 14.81 -5.38
C TYR A 138 -2.66 14.06 -4.08
N VAL A 139 -1.64 13.90 -3.27
CA VAL A 139 -1.77 13.57 -1.86
C VAL A 139 -1.60 14.84 -1.04
N GLU A 140 -2.61 15.17 -0.24
CA GLU A 140 -2.59 16.31 0.68
C GLU A 140 -2.28 15.81 2.10
N PRO A 141 -1.57 16.61 2.92
CA PRO A 141 -1.24 16.19 4.28
C PRO A 141 -2.50 16.01 5.13
N SER A 142 -2.50 14.98 5.96
CA SER A 142 -3.56 14.79 6.96
C SER A 142 -3.53 15.91 8.00
N ASN A 143 -4.71 16.28 8.50
CA ASN A 143 -4.85 17.19 9.65
C ASN A 143 -4.61 16.50 10.99
N SER A 144 -4.46 15.17 11.01
CA SER A 144 -4.16 14.37 12.19
C SER A 144 -2.64 14.12 12.33
N ILE A 145 -2.23 13.21 13.23
CA ILE A 145 -0.81 12.88 13.46
C ILE A 145 -0.13 12.47 12.16
N ARG A 146 1.02 13.06 11.88
CA ARG A 146 1.86 12.76 10.72
C ARG A 146 3.25 12.30 11.14
N TRP A 147 3.86 11.46 10.31
CA TRP A 147 5.20 10.95 10.49
C TRP A 147 6.16 11.61 9.52
N GLN A 148 7.22 12.25 10.02
CA GLN A 148 8.16 13.01 9.19
C GLN A 148 9.60 12.48 9.26
N LYS A 149 9.84 11.45 10.07
CA LYS A 149 11.15 10.77 10.11
C LYS A 149 11.27 9.82 8.91
N LYS A 150 12.43 9.21 8.75
CA LYS A 150 12.70 8.25 7.67
C LYS A 150 11.71 7.10 7.65
N VAL A 151 11.28 6.74 6.46
CA VAL A 151 10.37 5.62 6.19
C VAL A 151 10.97 4.74 5.09
N ILE A 152 10.92 3.44 5.29
CA ILE A 152 11.20 2.42 4.27
C ILE A 152 9.90 1.69 3.97
N VAL A 153 9.54 1.55 2.68
CA VAL A 153 8.37 0.78 2.25
C VAL A 153 8.84 -0.52 1.60
N LEU A 154 8.50 -1.65 2.22
CA LEU A 154 8.80 -2.97 1.68
C LEU A 154 7.68 -3.43 0.75
N THR A 155 8.03 -3.73 -0.48
CA THR A 155 7.10 -4.15 -1.53
C THR A 155 7.56 -5.43 -2.22
N ASN A 156 6.66 -6.08 -2.92
CA ASN A 156 6.98 -7.17 -3.83
C ASN A 156 6.03 -7.18 -5.04
N ARG A 157 6.16 -8.17 -5.91
CA ARG A 157 5.32 -8.31 -7.10
C ARG A 157 3.81 -8.39 -6.77
N HIS A 158 3.46 -8.91 -5.61
CA HIS A 158 2.08 -9.00 -5.15
C HIS A 158 1.57 -7.75 -4.41
N SER A 159 2.39 -6.70 -4.26
CA SER A 159 1.94 -5.36 -3.88
C SER A 159 1.20 -4.74 -5.06
N TYR A 160 -0.13 -4.87 -5.08
CA TYR A 160 -0.91 -4.74 -6.31
C TYR A 160 -2.12 -3.83 -6.13
N SER A 161 -2.69 -3.29 -7.24
CA SER A 161 -3.90 -2.45 -7.20
C SER A 161 -3.74 -1.24 -6.27
N ALA A 162 -4.61 -1.03 -5.28
CA ALA A 162 -4.53 0.06 -4.31
C ALA A 162 -3.18 0.12 -3.58
N THR A 163 -2.52 -1.03 -3.37
CA THR A 163 -1.17 -1.08 -2.79
C THR A 163 -0.13 -0.48 -3.73
N ASN A 164 -0.24 -0.75 -5.03
CA ASN A 164 0.64 -0.13 -6.01
C ASN A 164 0.47 1.39 -6.06
N ASP A 165 -0.77 1.88 -5.94
CA ASP A 165 -1.06 3.30 -5.86
C ASP A 165 -0.48 3.93 -4.58
N PHE A 166 -0.63 3.26 -3.44
CA PHE A 166 0.01 3.65 -2.18
C PHE A 166 1.53 3.77 -2.32
N VAL A 167 2.18 2.72 -2.84
CA VAL A 167 3.64 2.70 -3.03
C VAL A 167 4.09 3.80 -3.99
N ASN A 168 3.35 4.00 -5.09
CA ASN A 168 3.62 5.07 -6.04
C ASN A 168 3.51 6.46 -5.41
N SER A 169 2.55 6.67 -4.51
CA SER A 169 2.42 7.90 -3.75
C SER A 169 3.58 8.09 -2.77
N MET A 170 3.89 7.04 -1.99
CA MET A 170 4.94 7.08 -0.97
C MET A 170 6.33 7.40 -1.56
N ARG A 171 6.67 6.86 -2.73
CA ARG A 171 7.96 7.14 -3.40
C ARG A 171 8.15 8.61 -3.80
N CYS A 172 7.08 9.40 -3.84
CA CYS A 172 7.14 10.83 -4.15
C CYS A 172 7.52 11.68 -2.92
N PHE A 173 7.52 11.10 -1.72
CA PHE A 173 7.78 11.83 -0.49
C PHE A 173 9.27 11.82 -0.14
N PRO A 174 9.86 12.97 0.28
CA PRO A 174 11.31 13.10 0.45
C PRO A 174 11.89 12.30 1.62
N ASN A 175 11.07 11.88 2.56
CA ASN A 175 11.46 11.07 3.73
C ASN A 175 11.26 9.55 3.52
N VAL A 176 10.82 9.11 2.33
CA VAL A 176 10.49 7.71 2.02
C VAL A 176 11.50 7.10 1.04
N THR A 177 11.81 5.83 1.28
CA THR A 177 12.68 5.00 0.42
C THR A 177 12.01 3.66 0.14
#